data_b40e9b982d62c27ad337cf7653f945c9
#
_entry.id   b40e9b982d62c27ad337cf7653f945c9
#
_cell.length_a   1.000
_cell.length_b   1.000
_cell.length_c   1.000
_cell.angle_alpha   90.00
_cell.angle_beta   90.00
_cell.angle_gamma   90.00
#
_symmetry.space_group_name_H-M   'P 1'
#
loop_
_entity.id
_entity.type
_entity.pdbx_description
1 polymer ?
#
loop_
_entity_poly.entity_id
_entity_poly.type
_entity_poly.pdbx_seq_one_letter_code
_entity_poly.pdbx_strand_id
1 'polypeptide(L)'
;MDGQVDPHRVAGLPAGVRAVLASGSGSLMLRGLSGYVDAAAGSGDIAGTGLSGPQVTFESGSGDITVRGLASADVTASAGSGDVTLTFTKVPRRVSVSNSDGNVRLVLPPGRTLYRVDASASSGSSVVKVPQSTNSPYVIKVSAGSGDISITN
;
A
#
# COMPACT_ATOMS: atom_id res chain seq x y z
N MET A 1 10.54 27.40 -0.74
CA MET A 1 9.28 26.81 -1.11
C MET A 1 8.33 26.79 0.08
N ASP A 2 7.17 27.18 -0.16
CA ASP A 2 6.23 27.39 0.91
C ASP A 2 5.66 26.12 1.51
N GLY A 3 5.76 25.04 0.83
CA GLY A 3 5.23 23.79 1.32
C GLY A 3 3.71 23.75 1.47
N GLN A 4 3.03 24.72 0.92
CA GLN A 4 1.58 24.71 1.00
C GLN A 4 1.01 23.70 0.03
N VAL A 5 0.47 22.63 0.57
CA VAL A 5 -0.05 21.50 -0.19
C VAL A 5 -1.49 21.28 0.25
N ASP A 6 -2.38 21.06 -0.72
CA ASP A 6 -3.74 20.67 -0.42
C ASP A 6 -3.72 19.31 0.30
N PRO A 7 -4.26 19.20 1.51
CA PRO A 7 -4.21 17.92 2.25
C PRO A 7 -5.03 16.81 1.59
N HIS A 8 -5.86 17.13 0.60
CA HIS A 8 -6.66 16.15 -0.11
C HIS A 8 -6.06 15.72 -1.44
N ARG A 9 -5.09 16.48 -1.96
CA ARG A 9 -4.49 16.18 -3.26
C ARG A 9 -3.03 16.60 -3.25
N VAL A 10 -2.15 15.65 -3.54
CA VAL A 10 -0.71 15.90 -3.62
C VAL A 10 -0.18 15.33 -4.91
N ALA A 11 0.53 16.15 -5.69
CA ALA A 11 1.11 15.74 -6.94
C ALA A 11 2.32 16.63 -7.27
N GLY A 12 3.25 16.09 -8.07
CA GLY A 12 4.32 16.87 -8.66
C GLY A 12 5.38 17.37 -7.69
N LEU A 13 5.56 16.75 -6.54
CA LEU A 13 6.61 17.12 -5.62
C LEU A 13 7.98 16.70 -6.17
N PRO A 14 9.04 17.47 -5.91
CA PRO A 14 10.40 17.09 -6.33
C PRO A 14 10.81 15.76 -5.71
N ALA A 15 11.73 15.07 -6.38
CA ALA A 15 12.30 13.83 -5.86
C ALA A 15 13.02 14.09 -4.52
N GLY A 16 12.93 13.14 -3.60
CA GLY A 16 13.56 13.24 -2.30
C GLY A 16 12.76 14.05 -1.26
N VAL A 17 11.66 14.65 -1.64
CA VAL A 17 10.80 15.36 -0.70
C VAL A 17 9.95 14.36 0.05
N ARG A 18 9.92 14.49 1.37
CA ARG A 18 9.05 13.66 2.20
C ARG A 18 7.67 14.30 2.30
N ALA A 19 6.66 13.60 1.83
CA ALA A 19 5.28 14.05 1.92
C ALA A 19 4.61 13.40 3.14
N VAL A 20 4.21 14.21 4.10
CA VAL A 20 3.49 13.75 5.28
C VAL A 20 2.11 14.38 5.24
N LEU A 21 1.09 13.55 5.15
CA LEU A 21 -0.29 13.99 4.92
C LEU A 21 -1.21 13.34 5.92
N ALA A 22 -2.13 14.14 6.44
CA ALA A 22 -3.12 13.62 7.38
C ALA A 22 -4.47 14.24 7.10
N SER A 23 -5.51 13.43 7.15
CA SER A 23 -6.88 13.89 7.03
C SER A 23 -7.73 13.21 8.08
N GLY A 24 -8.61 13.97 8.74
CA GLY A 24 -9.54 13.40 9.71
C GLY A 24 -10.63 12.59 9.03
N SER A 25 -11.40 13.23 8.15
CA SER A 25 -12.54 12.58 7.51
C SER A 25 -12.57 12.76 5.99
N GLY A 26 -11.68 13.55 5.42
CA GLY A 26 -11.59 13.74 3.97
C GLY A 26 -10.72 12.69 3.32
N SER A 27 -10.88 12.51 2.03
CA SER A 27 -10.06 11.59 1.25
C SER A 27 -8.73 12.22 0.90
N LEU A 28 -7.69 11.40 0.82
CA LEU A 28 -6.38 11.81 0.35
C LEU A 28 -6.14 11.26 -1.06
N MET A 29 -5.67 12.10 -1.95
CA MET A 29 -5.33 11.71 -3.31
C MET A 29 -3.87 12.05 -3.59
N LEU A 30 -3.08 11.02 -3.90
CA LEU A 30 -1.65 11.13 -4.13
C LEU A 30 -1.35 10.77 -5.58
N ARG A 31 -0.53 11.58 -6.26
CA ARG A 31 -0.23 11.32 -7.65
C ARG A 31 1.20 11.71 -7.98
N GLY A 32 1.92 10.79 -8.60
CA GLY A 32 3.23 11.06 -9.17
C GLY A 32 4.31 11.46 -8.16
N LEU A 33 4.27 10.89 -6.95
CA LEU A 33 5.24 11.21 -5.91
C LEU A 33 6.42 10.24 -5.98
N SER A 34 7.63 10.78 -5.96
CA SER A 34 8.86 10.01 -6.03
C SER A 34 9.71 10.06 -4.75
N GLY A 35 9.26 10.76 -3.72
CA GLY A 35 9.91 10.80 -2.42
C GLY A 35 9.25 9.87 -1.41
N TYR A 36 9.63 10.03 -0.15
CA TYR A 36 8.95 9.33 0.94
C TYR A 36 7.52 9.83 1.06
N VAL A 37 6.60 8.92 1.29
CA VAL A 37 5.18 9.25 1.48
C VAL A 37 4.71 8.64 2.79
N ASP A 38 4.05 9.47 3.59
CA ASP A 38 3.42 9.05 4.84
C ASP A 38 2.02 9.66 4.85
N ALA A 39 1.00 8.86 4.56
CA ALA A 39 -0.37 9.32 4.41
C ALA A 39 -1.27 8.63 5.42
N ALA A 40 -2.05 9.42 6.16
CA ALA A 40 -2.96 8.91 7.16
C ALA A 40 -4.34 9.55 7.01
N ALA A 41 -5.38 8.75 7.06
CA ALA A 41 -6.76 9.24 7.06
C ALA A 41 -7.52 8.56 8.19
N GLY A 42 -8.31 9.33 8.94
CA GLY A 42 -9.14 8.77 10.00
C GLY A 42 -10.27 7.93 9.44
N SER A 43 -11.20 8.58 8.73
CA SER A 43 -12.33 7.88 8.12
C SER A 43 -12.45 8.09 6.61
N GLY A 44 -11.56 8.84 5.99
CA GLY A 44 -11.55 9.03 4.55
C GLY A 44 -10.73 7.98 3.83
N ASP A 45 -10.87 7.95 2.53
CA ASP A 45 -10.14 7.02 1.67
C ASP A 45 -8.76 7.58 1.30
N ILE A 46 -7.84 6.70 1.02
CA ILE A 46 -6.54 7.06 0.47
C ILE A 46 -6.44 6.47 -0.93
N ALA A 47 -6.25 7.34 -1.92
CA ALA A 47 -6.05 6.93 -3.30
C ALA A 47 -4.69 7.41 -3.79
N GLY A 48 -3.90 6.52 -4.36
CA GLY A 48 -2.58 6.84 -4.86
C GLY A 48 -2.38 6.33 -6.28
N THR A 49 -1.60 7.07 -7.07
CA THR A 49 -1.26 6.68 -8.44
C THR A 49 0.18 7.10 -8.74
N GLY A 50 0.95 6.18 -9.29
CA GLY A 50 2.31 6.49 -9.74
C GLY A 50 3.27 6.88 -8.63
N LEU A 51 3.28 6.13 -7.53
CA LEU A 51 4.18 6.38 -6.42
C LEU A 51 5.43 5.53 -6.59
N SER A 52 6.61 6.17 -6.58
CA SER A 52 7.87 5.49 -6.86
C SER A 52 8.96 5.79 -5.83
N GLY A 53 8.63 6.40 -4.72
CA GLY A 53 9.60 6.71 -3.69
C GLY A 53 10.16 5.46 -3.01
N PRO A 54 11.25 5.61 -2.25
CA PRO A 54 11.88 4.46 -1.59
C PRO A 54 11.00 3.83 -0.51
N GLN A 55 10.13 4.61 0.09
CA GLN A 55 9.25 4.12 1.15
C GLN A 55 7.93 4.86 1.13
N VAL A 56 6.83 4.12 1.19
CA VAL A 56 5.49 4.68 1.31
C VAL A 56 4.75 4.00 2.45
N THR A 57 4.01 4.80 3.20
CA THR A 57 3.23 4.33 4.34
C THR A 57 1.82 4.90 4.24
N PHE A 58 0.83 4.02 4.37
CA PHE A 58 -0.58 4.41 4.33
C PHE A 58 -1.27 3.90 5.59
N GLU A 59 -2.09 4.75 6.20
CA GLU A 59 -2.92 4.37 7.32
C GLU A 59 -4.34 4.92 7.14
N SER A 60 -5.33 4.06 7.34
CA SER A 60 -6.73 4.49 7.32
C SER A 60 -7.47 3.80 8.45
N GLY A 61 -8.29 4.56 9.17
CA GLY A 61 -9.12 3.99 10.22
C GLY A 61 -10.29 3.19 9.67
N SER A 62 -11.13 3.83 8.86
CA SER A 62 -12.31 3.16 8.30
C SER A 62 -12.45 3.30 6.79
N GLY A 63 -11.61 4.06 6.11
CA GLY A 63 -11.67 4.20 4.67
C GLY A 63 -10.83 3.17 3.93
N ASP A 64 -10.99 3.14 2.63
CA ASP A 64 -10.25 2.23 1.77
C ASP A 64 -8.90 2.82 1.38
N ILE A 65 -7.93 1.95 1.15
CA ILE A 65 -6.64 2.33 0.61
C ILE A 65 -6.53 1.69 -0.77
N THR A 66 -6.46 2.52 -1.82
CA THR A 66 -6.33 2.05 -3.20
C THR A 66 -5.14 2.75 -3.83
N VAL A 67 -4.13 1.99 -4.23
CA VAL A 67 -2.93 2.54 -4.86
C VAL A 67 -2.64 1.78 -6.15
N ARG A 68 -2.41 2.53 -7.23
CA ARG A 68 -2.09 1.98 -8.54
C ARG A 68 -0.76 2.53 -9.01
N GLY A 69 -0.06 1.74 -9.80
CA GLY A 69 1.22 2.14 -10.34
C GLY A 69 2.28 2.32 -9.27
N LEU A 70 2.29 1.43 -8.29
CA LEU A 70 3.20 1.50 -7.15
C LEU A 70 4.53 0.87 -7.52
N ALA A 71 5.59 1.66 -7.42
CA ALA A 71 6.94 1.23 -7.79
C ALA A 71 7.93 1.42 -6.63
N SER A 72 7.43 1.47 -5.41
CA SER A 72 8.24 1.70 -4.22
C SER A 72 8.84 0.40 -3.70
N ALA A 73 10.04 0.51 -3.12
CA ALA A 73 10.73 -0.65 -2.58
C ALA A 73 10.12 -1.14 -1.26
N ASP A 74 9.82 -0.22 -0.36
CA ASP A 74 9.21 -0.53 0.93
C ASP A 74 7.80 0.06 0.98
N VAL A 75 6.81 -0.78 1.25
CA VAL A 75 5.41 -0.36 1.31
C VAL A 75 4.80 -0.88 2.60
N THR A 76 4.17 0.01 3.34
CA THR A 76 3.43 -0.34 4.55
C THR A 76 2.02 0.22 4.44
N ALA A 77 1.03 -0.61 4.62
CA ALA A 77 -0.37 -0.19 4.59
C ALA A 77 -1.11 -0.78 5.77
N SER A 78 -1.91 0.04 6.44
CA SER A 78 -2.69 -0.37 7.59
C SER A 78 -4.09 0.20 7.47
N ALA A 79 -5.09 -0.65 7.56
CA ALA A 79 -6.49 -0.23 7.54
C ALA A 79 -7.25 -0.91 8.67
N GLY A 80 -8.16 -0.19 9.28
CA GLY A 80 -9.03 -0.76 10.30
C GLY A 80 -10.15 -1.57 9.68
N SER A 81 -11.10 -0.92 9.03
CA SER A 81 -12.27 -1.60 8.47
C SER A 81 -12.42 -1.47 6.95
N GLY A 82 -11.62 -0.68 6.28
CA GLY A 82 -11.68 -0.55 4.83
C GLY A 82 -10.87 -1.61 4.11
N ASP A 83 -11.01 -1.67 2.80
CA ASP A 83 -10.25 -2.59 1.97
C ASP A 83 -8.92 -1.97 1.57
N VAL A 84 -7.92 -2.82 1.37
CA VAL A 84 -6.62 -2.40 0.88
C VAL A 84 -6.39 -3.03 -0.49
N THR A 85 -6.16 -2.20 -1.50
CA THR A 85 -5.84 -2.66 -2.85
C THR A 85 -4.57 -1.97 -3.32
N LEU A 86 -3.53 -2.74 -3.56
CA LEU A 86 -2.24 -2.24 -4.02
C LEU A 86 -1.88 -2.92 -5.33
N THR A 87 -1.62 -2.10 -6.36
CA THR A 87 -1.18 -2.60 -7.66
C THR A 87 0.23 -2.11 -7.94
N PHE A 88 1.16 -3.04 -8.10
CA PHE A 88 2.58 -2.75 -8.26
C PHE A 88 2.98 -2.80 -9.73
N THR A 89 3.84 -1.87 -10.14
CA THR A 89 4.46 -1.86 -11.47
C THR A 89 5.91 -2.33 -11.42
N LYS A 90 6.51 -2.38 -10.24
CA LYS A 90 7.85 -2.92 -10.02
C LYS A 90 7.83 -3.87 -8.85
N VAL A 91 8.75 -4.81 -8.83
CA VAL A 91 8.89 -5.77 -7.75
C VAL A 91 9.25 -5.04 -6.46
N PRO A 92 8.40 -5.07 -5.45
CA PRO A 92 8.71 -4.45 -4.16
C PRO A 92 9.70 -5.31 -3.39
N ARG A 93 10.51 -4.67 -2.57
CA ARG A 93 11.46 -5.37 -1.73
C ARG A 93 10.80 -5.88 -0.45
N ARG A 94 9.94 -5.05 0.12
CA ARG A 94 9.22 -5.39 1.34
C ARG A 94 7.83 -4.79 1.31
N VAL A 95 6.83 -5.60 1.54
CA VAL A 95 5.44 -5.16 1.66
C VAL A 95 4.91 -5.64 2.99
N SER A 96 4.33 -4.74 3.76
CA SER A 96 3.70 -5.08 5.03
C SER A 96 2.30 -4.48 5.02
N VAL A 97 1.28 -5.33 5.09
CA VAL A 97 -0.11 -4.89 5.07
C VAL A 97 -0.83 -5.49 6.27
N SER A 98 -1.54 -4.65 6.98
CA SER A 98 -2.34 -5.06 8.13
C SER A 98 -3.75 -4.53 7.98
N ASN A 99 -4.75 -5.39 8.15
CA ASN A 99 -6.14 -5.00 8.03
C ASN A 99 -6.95 -5.76 9.10
N SER A 100 -7.82 -5.07 9.81
CA SER A 100 -8.62 -5.71 10.84
C SER A 100 -9.86 -6.39 10.27
N ASP A 101 -10.67 -5.66 9.50
CA ASP A 101 -11.98 -6.18 9.06
C ASP A 101 -12.23 -6.16 7.56
N GLY A 102 -11.34 -5.60 6.77
CA GLY A 102 -11.52 -5.53 5.33
C GLY A 102 -10.70 -6.55 4.57
N ASN A 103 -10.84 -6.54 3.27
CA ASN A 103 -10.11 -7.42 2.38
C ASN A 103 -8.79 -6.78 1.96
N VAL A 104 -7.80 -7.60 1.67
CA VAL A 104 -6.52 -7.16 1.15
C VAL A 104 -6.30 -7.77 -0.22
N ARG A 105 -6.02 -6.92 -1.20
CA ARG A 105 -5.72 -7.36 -2.55
C ARG A 105 -4.40 -6.75 -2.99
N LEU A 106 -3.44 -7.60 -3.29
CA LEU A 106 -2.14 -7.20 -3.82
C LEU A 106 -2.01 -7.74 -5.23
N VAL A 107 -1.73 -6.85 -6.17
CA VAL A 107 -1.43 -7.22 -7.55
C VAL A 107 0.04 -6.88 -7.80
N LEU A 108 0.86 -7.89 -7.97
CA LEU A 108 2.28 -7.75 -8.21
C LEU A 108 2.57 -7.69 -9.70
N PRO A 109 3.69 -7.12 -10.13
CA PRO A 109 4.00 -7.09 -11.55
C PRO A 109 4.15 -8.51 -12.11
N PRO A 110 3.73 -8.73 -13.36
CA PRO A 110 3.85 -10.04 -13.97
C PRO A 110 5.32 -10.43 -14.13
N GLY A 111 5.59 -11.73 -14.06
CA GLY A 111 6.94 -12.23 -14.20
C GLY A 111 7.17 -13.48 -13.38
N ARG A 112 8.44 -13.88 -13.31
CA ARG A 112 8.85 -15.10 -12.62
C ARG A 112 9.55 -14.83 -11.31
N THR A 113 9.41 -13.60 -10.77
CA THR A 113 10.03 -13.26 -9.51
C THR A 113 9.45 -14.11 -8.39
N LEU A 114 10.33 -14.70 -7.61
CA LEU A 114 9.93 -15.49 -6.45
C LEU A 114 9.80 -14.56 -5.24
N TYR A 115 8.74 -14.73 -4.47
CA TYR A 115 8.48 -13.92 -3.29
C TYR A 115 8.44 -14.81 -2.05
N ARG A 116 8.88 -14.25 -0.95
CA ARG A 116 8.64 -14.86 0.35
C ARG A 116 7.35 -14.27 0.90
N VAL A 117 6.28 -15.06 0.89
CA VAL A 117 4.96 -14.58 1.26
C VAL A 117 4.56 -15.16 2.61
N ASP A 118 4.14 -14.29 3.51
CA ASP A 118 3.58 -14.65 4.80
C ASP A 118 2.20 -13.99 4.87
N ALA A 119 1.16 -14.73 4.52
CA ALA A 119 -0.21 -14.24 4.49
C ALA A 119 -1.03 -14.97 5.54
N SER A 120 -1.65 -14.21 6.42
CA SER A 120 -2.41 -14.76 7.54
C SER A 120 -3.75 -14.06 7.66
N ALA A 121 -4.83 -14.84 7.61
CA ALA A 121 -6.18 -14.35 7.85
C ALA A 121 -6.78 -15.13 9.02
N SER A 122 -7.34 -14.42 10.01
CA SER A 122 -7.88 -15.09 11.20
C SER A 122 -9.21 -15.78 10.91
N SER A 123 -10.11 -15.11 10.21
CA SER A 123 -11.43 -15.65 9.90
C SER A 123 -11.74 -15.70 8.42
N GLY A 124 -10.88 -15.12 7.58
CA GLY A 124 -11.05 -15.13 6.14
C GLY A 124 -10.16 -16.16 5.47
N SER A 125 -10.15 -16.10 4.17
CA SER A 125 -9.33 -16.96 3.33
C SER A 125 -8.10 -16.21 2.85
N SER A 126 -7.02 -16.92 2.58
CA SER A 126 -5.86 -16.33 1.93
C SER A 126 -5.53 -17.11 0.67
N VAL A 127 -5.45 -16.40 -0.44
CA VAL A 127 -5.13 -16.97 -1.75
C VAL A 127 -3.86 -16.29 -2.25
N VAL A 128 -2.82 -17.07 -2.48
CA VAL A 128 -1.54 -16.58 -2.97
C VAL A 128 -1.24 -17.28 -4.29
N LYS A 129 -1.20 -16.49 -5.38
CA LYS A 129 -1.00 -17.00 -6.72
C LYS A 129 0.28 -16.47 -7.37
N VAL A 130 1.29 -16.19 -6.58
CA VAL A 130 2.58 -15.74 -7.09
C VAL A 130 3.63 -16.82 -6.80
N PRO A 131 4.70 -16.90 -7.60
CA PRO A 131 5.79 -17.81 -7.30
C PRO A 131 6.42 -17.51 -5.95
N GLN A 132 6.70 -18.53 -5.15
CA GLN A 132 7.17 -18.34 -3.79
C GLN A 132 8.48 -19.07 -3.55
N SER A 133 9.32 -18.49 -2.68
CA SER A 133 10.54 -19.10 -2.19
C SER A 133 10.85 -18.58 -0.79
N THR A 134 11.21 -19.48 0.11
CA THR A 134 11.58 -19.10 1.48
C THR A 134 12.91 -18.35 1.54
N ASN A 135 13.70 -18.41 0.46
CA ASN A 135 15.01 -17.75 0.40
C ASN A 135 14.96 -16.43 -0.38
N SER A 136 13.79 -15.99 -0.80
CA SER A 136 13.69 -14.77 -1.60
C SER A 136 13.99 -13.53 -0.76
N PRO A 137 14.74 -12.53 -1.31
CA PRO A 137 14.91 -11.24 -0.67
C PRO A 137 13.66 -10.37 -0.73
N TYR A 138 12.68 -10.74 -1.55
CA TYR A 138 11.44 -9.99 -1.71
C TYR A 138 10.40 -10.54 -0.74
N VAL A 139 10.08 -9.77 0.31
CA VAL A 139 9.23 -10.23 1.40
C VAL A 139 7.88 -9.55 1.34
N ILE A 140 6.81 -10.34 1.37
CA ILE A 140 5.45 -9.85 1.42
C ILE A 140 4.80 -10.41 2.68
N LYS A 141 4.40 -9.52 3.57
CA LYS A 141 3.77 -9.90 4.83
C LYS A 141 2.39 -9.25 4.90
N VAL A 142 1.35 -10.06 4.97
CA VAL A 142 -0.02 -9.58 4.98
C VAL A 142 -0.79 -10.24 6.11
N SER A 143 -1.50 -9.42 6.86
CA SER A 143 -2.32 -9.90 7.98
C SER A 143 -3.72 -9.31 7.85
N ALA A 144 -4.73 -10.15 7.93
CA ALA A 144 -6.12 -9.72 7.96
C ALA A 144 -6.83 -10.39 9.14
N GLY A 145 -7.73 -9.66 9.79
CA GLY A 145 -8.54 -10.23 10.85
C GLY A 145 -9.68 -11.07 10.28
N SER A 146 -10.70 -10.41 9.75
CA SER A 146 -11.89 -11.12 9.25
C SER A 146 -12.09 -11.04 7.74
N GLY A 147 -11.23 -10.39 7.01
CA GLY A 147 -11.34 -10.31 5.56
C GLY A 147 -10.48 -11.34 4.83
N ASP A 148 -10.62 -11.33 3.52
CA ASP A 148 -9.87 -12.23 2.66
C ASP A 148 -8.59 -11.55 2.15
N ILE A 149 -7.57 -12.36 1.92
CA ILE A 149 -6.31 -11.92 1.34
C ILE A 149 -6.17 -12.53 -0.04
N SER A 150 -5.88 -11.70 -1.03
CA SER A 150 -5.62 -12.15 -2.40
C SER A 150 -4.32 -11.53 -2.89
N ILE A 151 -3.35 -12.35 -3.24
CA ILE A 151 -2.07 -11.93 -3.79
C ILE A 151 -1.88 -12.59 -5.14
N THR A 152 -1.82 -11.77 -6.18
CA THR A 152 -1.71 -12.25 -7.57
C THR A 152 -0.64 -11.45 -8.32
N ASN A 153 -0.27 -11.90 -9.52
CA ASN A 153 0.60 -11.15 -10.42
C ASN A 153 0.07 -11.18 -11.85
#